data_335e2fd0b7dd1553aa54c763d7aa3bf3
#
_entry.id   335e2fd0b7dd1553aa54c763d7aa3bf3
#
_cell.length_a   1.000
_cell.length_b   1.000
_cell.length_c   1.000
_cell.angle_alpha   90.00
_cell.angle_beta   90.00
_cell.angle_gamma   90.00
#
_symmetry.space_group_name_H-M   'P 1'
#
loop_
_entity.id
_entity.type
_entity.pdbx_description
1 polymer ?
#
loop_
_entity_poly.entity_id
_entity_poly.type
_entity_poly.pdbx_seq_one_letter_code
_entity_poly.pdbx_strand_id
1 'polypeptide(L)'
;MTITINGQTFYATLYDNETAAALKAKLPLSLNMSEQNGNEKYNYLSFSLPTNASNPGQIHAGDLMLYGSDCLVLFYESFPTSYRYTPIGRINDPSGLADAVGHGGVQVTFALG
;
A
#
# COMPACT_ATOMS: atom_id res chain seq x y z
N MET A 1 9.39 -4.95 6.34
CA MET A 1 9.15 -4.93 4.88
C MET A 1 9.75 -3.67 4.29
N THR A 2 10.29 -3.76 3.10
CA THR A 2 10.74 -2.59 2.36
C THR A 2 9.85 -2.33 1.17
N ILE A 3 9.68 -1.06 0.81
CA ILE A 3 8.95 -0.62 -0.37
C ILE A 3 9.90 0.28 -1.16
N THR A 4 10.26 -0.15 -2.36
CA THR A 4 11.22 0.58 -3.20
C THR A 4 10.50 1.21 -4.38
N ILE A 5 10.67 2.53 -4.55
CA ILE A 5 9.98 3.34 -5.54
C ILE A 5 11.00 4.32 -6.13
N ASN A 6 11.23 4.26 -7.43
CA ASN A 6 12.14 5.17 -8.13
C ASN A 6 13.52 5.29 -7.46
N GLY A 7 14.08 4.16 -7.05
CA GLY A 7 15.40 4.11 -6.43
C GLY A 7 15.43 4.51 -4.95
N GLN A 8 14.29 4.88 -4.37
CA GLN A 8 14.18 5.19 -2.95
C GLN A 8 13.56 4.01 -2.21
N THR A 9 14.12 3.68 -1.05
CA THR A 9 13.63 2.60 -0.20
C THR A 9 12.97 3.17 1.04
N PHE A 10 11.72 2.75 1.26
CA PHE A 10 10.95 3.09 2.45
C PHE A 10 10.79 1.84 3.31
N TYR A 11 10.90 1.99 4.61
CA TYR A 11 10.73 0.89 5.56
C TYR A 11 9.30 0.91 6.08
N ALA A 12 8.66 -0.25 6.08
CA ALA A 12 7.26 -0.38 6.44
C ALA A 12 7.07 -1.45 7.53
N THR A 13 6.09 -1.22 8.38
CA THR A 13 5.65 -2.18 9.38
C THR A 13 4.39 -2.86 8.90
N LEU A 14 4.40 -4.19 8.83
CA LEU A 14 3.20 -4.99 8.59
C LEU A 14 2.45 -5.16 9.89
N TYR A 15 1.12 -5.01 9.82
CA TYR A 15 0.27 -5.27 10.97
C TYR A 15 0.19 -6.78 11.25
N ASP A 16 -0.11 -7.14 12.49
CA ASP A 16 -0.29 -8.53 12.90
C ASP A 16 -1.72 -8.96 12.59
N ASN A 17 -1.98 -9.26 11.32
CA ASN A 17 -3.27 -9.79 10.88
C ASN A 17 -3.08 -10.76 9.72
N GLU A 18 -4.15 -11.49 9.37
CA GLU A 18 -4.09 -12.53 8.34
C GLU A 18 -3.79 -11.96 6.96
N THR A 19 -4.29 -10.76 6.66
CA THR A 19 -4.08 -10.11 5.36
C THR A 19 -2.60 -9.79 5.16
N ALA A 20 -1.97 -9.19 6.16
CA ALA A 20 -0.56 -8.86 6.12
C ALA A 20 0.32 -10.11 6.04
N ALA A 21 -0.03 -11.16 6.79
CA ALA A 21 0.69 -12.43 6.76
C ALA A 21 0.61 -13.08 5.37
N ALA A 22 -0.55 -13.04 4.74
CA ALA A 22 -0.74 -13.60 3.41
C ALA A 22 0.04 -12.81 2.34
N LEU A 23 0.08 -11.48 2.43
CA LEU A 23 0.91 -10.66 1.54
C LEU A 23 2.39 -10.97 1.74
N LYS A 24 2.83 -11.05 2.98
CA LYS A 24 4.23 -11.36 3.31
C LYS A 24 4.70 -12.66 2.67
N ALA A 25 3.84 -13.67 2.61
CA ALA A 25 4.14 -14.95 1.99
C ALA A 25 4.35 -14.86 0.48
N LYS A 26 3.90 -13.78 -0.16
CA LYS A 26 4.03 -13.55 -1.61
C LYS A 26 5.20 -12.66 -1.98
N LEU A 27 5.94 -12.13 -1.00
CA LEU A 27 7.06 -11.24 -1.27
C LEU A 27 8.32 -12.03 -1.74
N PRO A 28 9.16 -11.49 -2.61
CA PRO A 28 9.07 -10.14 -3.17
C PRO A 28 8.00 -10.03 -4.26
N LEU A 29 7.46 -8.83 -4.42
CA LEU A 29 6.39 -8.55 -5.36
C LEU A 29 6.64 -7.19 -5.99
N SER A 30 6.63 -7.12 -7.33
CA SER A 30 6.76 -5.86 -8.06
C SER A 30 5.48 -5.61 -8.84
N LEU A 31 4.93 -4.41 -8.71
CA LEU A 31 3.68 -4.01 -9.35
C LEU A 31 3.87 -2.68 -10.08
N ASN A 32 3.28 -2.58 -11.25
CA ASN A 32 3.08 -1.30 -11.91
C ASN A 32 1.78 -0.71 -11.35
N MET A 33 1.90 0.28 -10.49
CA MET A 33 0.76 0.86 -9.82
C MET A 33 0.27 2.10 -10.55
N SER A 34 -1.04 2.23 -10.66
CA SER A 34 -1.70 3.33 -11.34
C SER A 34 -2.06 4.44 -10.37
N GLU A 35 -2.17 5.66 -10.88
CA GLU A 35 -2.55 6.84 -10.11
C GLU A 35 -4.06 6.94 -9.95
N GLN A 36 -4.52 7.36 -8.76
CA GLN A 36 -5.93 7.67 -8.53
C GLN A 36 -6.08 8.84 -7.57
N ASN A 37 -6.87 9.83 -7.97
CA ASN A 37 -7.36 10.95 -7.15
C ASN A 37 -6.26 11.84 -6.52
N GLY A 38 -5.02 11.77 -6.97
CA GLY A 38 -3.94 12.58 -6.40
C GLY A 38 -3.55 12.15 -4.97
N ASN A 39 -3.93 10.96 -4.52
CA ASN A 39 -3.68 10.52 -3.15
C ASN A 39 -3.29 9.06 -3.02
N GLU A 40 -3.38 8.25 -4.08
CA GLU A 40 -3.09 6.82 -3.97
C GLU A 40 -2.54 6.23 -5.26
N LYS A 41 -1.72 5.19 -5.10
CA LYS A 41 -1.31 4.29 -6.17
C LYS A 41 -1.93 2.93 -5.90
N TYR A 42 -2.45 2.27 -6.93
CA TYR A 42 -3.12 0.98 -6.77
C TYR A 42 -2.83 0.06 -7.94
N ASN A 43 -2.96 -1.24 -7.69
CA ASN A 43 -3.11 -2.24 -8.74
C ASN A 43 -3.75 -3.49 -8.16
N TYR A 44 -4.30 -4.28 -9.06
CA TYR A 44 -4.90 -5.56 -8.70
C TYR A 44 -3.83 -6.63 -8.64
N LEU A 45 -3.91 -7.45 -7.59
CA LEU A 45 -3.07 -8.63 -7.44
C LEU A 45 -3.62 -9.77 -8.30
N SER A 46 -2.77 -10.70 -8.70
CA SER A 46 -3.20 -11.90 -9.42
C SER A 46 -3.76 -12.97 -8.49
N PHE A 47 -3.91 -12.65 -7.21
CA PHE A 47 -4.43 -13.54 -6.17
C PHE A 47 -5.22 -12.71 -5.17
N SER A 48 -6.10 -13.37 -4.41
CA SER A 48 -6.87 -12.73 -3.35
C SER A 48 -6.17 -12.89 -2.01
N LEU A 49 -6.40 -11.93 -1.11
CA LEU A 49 -5.94 -11.97 0.27
C LEU A 49 -7.13 -12.10 1.22
N PRO A 50 -6.94 -12.65 2.42
CA PRO A 50 -7.97 -12.60 3.46
C PRO A 50 -8.41 -11.18 3.73
N THR A 51 -9.70 -10.98 3.99
CA THR A 51 -10.28 -9.65 4.19
C THR A 51 -10.90 -9.51 5.56
N ASN A 52 -10.83 -8.30 6.10
CA ASN A 52 -11.55 -7.89 7.29
C ASN A 52 -11.74 -6.37 7.21
N ALA A 53 -12.58 -5.97 6.26
CA ALA A 53 -12.73 -4.57 5.89
C ALA A 53 -13.47 -3.77 6.96
N SER A 54 -12.97 -2.57 7.21
CA SER A 54 -13.58 -1.59 8.08
C SER A 54 -13.33 -0.19 7.55
N ASN A 55 -14.13 0.78 8.00
CA ASN A 55 -13.92 2.18 7.64
C ASN A 55 -12.88 2.79 8.59
N PRO A 56 -11.69 3.18 8.11
CA PRO A 56 -10.68 3.79 8.97
C PRO A 56 -11.01 5.23 9.35
N GLY A 57 -11.93 5.88 8.63
CA GLY A 57 -12.27 7.28 8.84
C GLY A 57 -11.23 8.24 8.31
N GLN A 58 -9.99 8.03 8.62
CA GLN A 58 -8.85 8.85 8.21
C GLN A 58 -7.76 7.99 7.60
N ILE A 59 -7.31 8.36 6.40
CA ILE A 59 -6.14 7.77 5.74
C ILE A 59 -4.94 8.64 6.06
N HIS A 60 -3.80 8.01 6.30
CA HIS A 60 -2.52 8.68 6.53
C HIS A 60 -1.54 8.34 5.40
N ALA A 61 -0.75 9.32 4.98
CA ALA A 61 0.30 9.07 4.01
C ALA A 61 1.20 7.91 4.47
N GLY A 62 1.45 6.96 3.59
CA GLY A 62 2.19 5.74 3.90
C GLY A 62 1.33 4.53 4.27
N ASP A 63 0.02 4.70 4.39
CA ASP A 63 -0.87 3.57 4.66
C ASP A 63 -0.88 2.61 3.47
N LEU A 64 -0.77 1.31 3.76
CA LEU A 64 -0.89 0.23 2.79
C LEU A 64 -2.13 -0.58 3.16
N MET A 65 -3.08 -0.64 2.23
CA MET A 65 -4.37 -1.25 2.48
C MET A 65 -4.83 -2.12 1.32
N LEU A 66 -5.83 -2.95 1.59
CA LEU A 66 -6.50 -3.76 0.58
C LEU A 66 -7.93 -3.24 0.40
N TYR A 67 -8.29 -2.94 -0.85
CA TYR A 67 -9.67 -2.64 -1.22
C TYR A 67 -10.27 -3.86 -1.88
N GLY A 68 -11.45 -4.31 -1.39
CA GLY A 68 -11.96 -5.61 -1.80
C GLY A 68 -11.02 -6.73 -1.35
N SER A 69 -10.78 -7.72 -2.20
CA SER A 69 -9.95 -8.88 -1.87
C SER A 69 -8.62 -8.93 -2.64
N ASP A 70 -8.43 -8.09 -3.65
CA ASP A 70 -7.26 -8.17 -4.54
C ASP A 70 -6.70 -6.82 -4.98
N CYS A 71 -7.27 -5.69 -4.57
CA CYS A 71 -6.75 -4.38 -4.94
C CYS A 71 -5.82 -3.87 -3.85
N LEU A 72 -4.51 -3.84 -4.14
CA LEU A 72 -3.50 -3.32 -3.23
C LEU A 72 -3.39 -1.81 -3.44
N VAL A 73 -3.48 -1.04 -2.35
CA VAL A 73 -3.49 0.43 -2.39
C VAL A 73 -2.40 0.97 -1.48
N LEU A 74 -1.53 1.81 -2.04
CA LEU A 74 -0.52 2.57 -1.29
C LEU A 74 -0.92 4.04 -1.32
N PHE A 75 -1.24 4.59 -0.16
CA PHE A 75 -1.62 5.99 -0.02
C PHE A 75 -0.39 6.85 0.18
N TYR A 76 -0.32 7.99 -0.51
CA TYR A 76 0.81 8.93 -0.37
C TYR A 76 0.37 10.33 0.11
N GLU A 77 -0.92 10.50 0.38
CA GLU A 77 -1.48 11.71 0.99
C GLU A 77 -2.44 11.32 2.12
N SER A 78 -2.63 12.23 3.08
CA SER A 78 -3.57 12.04 4.18
C SER A 78 -4.89 12.72 3.85
N PHE A 79 -6.01 12.03 4.09
CA PHE A 79 -7.34 12.55 3.78
C PHE A 79 -8.41 11.73 4.48
N PRO A 80 -9.59 12.29 4.74
CA PRO A 80 -10.71 11.52 5.29
C PRO A 80 -11.33 10.63 4.22
N THR A 81 -11.84 9.46 4.63
CA THR A 81 -12.51 8.54 3.72
C THR A 81 -13.74 7.94 4.36
N SER A 82 -14.75 7.62 3.52
CA SER A 82 -15.92 6.83 3.91
C SER A 82 -15.85 5.40 3.39
N TYR A 83 -14.83 5.06 2.60
CA TYR A 83 -14.67 3.72 2.06
C TYR A 83 -14.17 2.75 3.12
N ARG A 84 -14.32 1.46 2.82
CA ARG A 84 -13.86 0.37 3.70
C ARG A 84 -12.64 -0.30 3.10
N TYR A 85 -11.65 -0.55 3.94
CA TYR A 85 -10.39 -1.18 3.55
C TYR A 85 -9.99 -2.20 4.60
N THR A 86 -9.19 -3.19 4.21
CA THR A 86 -8.50 -4.06 5.16
C THR A 86 -7.07 -3.53 5.34
N PRO A 87 -6.67 -3.14 6.55
CA PRO A 87 -5.30 -2.63 6.78
C PRO A 87 -4.26 -3.73 6.59
N ILE A 88 -3.12 -3.38 5.99
CA ILE A 88 -1.99 -4.30 5.79
C ILE A 88 -0.78 -3.82 6.57
N GLY A 89 -0.45 -2.55 6.45
CA GLY A 89 0.72 -1.99 7.10
C GLY A 89 0.85 -0.50 6.86
N ARG A 90 2.03 0.04 7.19
CA ARG A 90 2.31 1.46 7.00
C ARG A 90 3.80 1.68 6.78
N ILE A 91 4.14 2.68 6.01
CA ILE A 91 5.49 3.21 5.92
C ILE A 91 5.77 3.96 7.22
N ASN A 92 6.90 3.65 7.87
CA ASN A 92 7.22 4.23 9.18
C ASN A 92 7.51 5.73 9.10
N ASP A 93 8.22 6.14 8.03
CA ASP A 93 8.48 7.56 7.75
C ASP A 93 8.11 7.84 6.30
N PRO A 94 6.94 8.46 6.04
CA PRO A 94 6.49 8.73 4.69
C PRO A 94 7.09 10.00 4.07
N SER A 95 8.07 10.63 4.72
CA SER A 95 8.74 11.80 4.16
C SER A 95 9.32 11.48 2.78
N GLY A 96 9.01 12.30 1.77
CA GLY A 96 9.48 12.10 0.40
C GLY A 96 8.67 11.10 -0.40
N LEU A 97 7.65 10.46 0.18
CA LEU A 97 6.87 9.45 -0.52
C LEU A 97 6.11 10.03 -1.72
N ALA A 98 5.45 11.16 -1.55
CA ALA A 98 4.70 11.79 -2.64
C ALA A 98 5.60 12.14 -3.82
N ASP A 99 6.81 12.64 -3.55
CA ASP A 99 7.79 12.92 -4.61
C ASP A 99 8.28 11.64 -5.29
N ALA A 100 8.51 10.59 -4.52
CA ALA A 100 8.99 9.32 -5.05
C ALA A 100 7.99 8.65 -5.98
N VAL A 101 6.70 8.68 -5.63
CA VAL A 101 5.66 8.03 -6.46
C VAL A 101 5.31 8.85 -7.71
N GLY A 102 5.51 10.17 -7.67
CA GLY A 102 5.27 11.02 -8.83
C GLY A 102 3.79 11.13 -9.21
N HIS A 103 3.53 11.65 -10.43
CA HIS A 103 2.19 12.01 -10.87
C HIS A 103 1.47 10.95 -11.71
N GLY A 104 2.14 9.93 -12.18
CA GLY A 104 1.53 8.91 -13.04
C GLY A 104 1.68 7.53 -12.46
N GLY A 105 1.65 6.54 -13.32
CA GLY A 105 1.96 5.17 -12.93
C GLY A 105 3.40 5.05 -12.47
N VAL A 106 3.65 4.14 -11.55
CA VAL A 106 4.98 3.92 -10.99
C VAL A 106 5.16 2.45 -10.64
N GLN A 107 6.37 1.95 -10.86
CA GLN A 107 6.70 0.59 -10.43
C GLN A 107 7.10 0.61 -8.96
N VAL A 108 6.50 -0.30 -8.18
CA VAL A 108 6.73 -0.43 -6.74
C VAL A 108 7.14 -1.86 -6.44
N THR A 109 8.23 -2.02 -5.69
CA THR A 109 8.72 -3.34 -5.27
C THR A 109 8.55 -3.47 -3.76
N PHE A 110 7.84 -4.52 -3.36
CA PHE A 110 7.64 -4.89 -1.96
C PHE A 110 8.54 -6.09 -1.66
N ALA A 111 9.31 -6.01 -0.57
CA ALA A 111 10.22 -7.08 -0.20
C ALA A 111 10.31 -7.22 1.32
N LEU A 112 10.84 -8.37 1.78
CA LEU A 112 10.95 -8.65 3.21
C LEU A 112 11.96 -7.77 3.93
N GLY A 113 12.96 -7.38 3.28
CA GLY A 113 13.96 -6.56 3.92
C GLY A 113 15.02 -6.16 3.02
#